data_d523aa4a65bbfb82d23b2050129dc816
#
_entry.id   d523aa4a65bbfb82d23b2050129dc816
#
_cell.length_a   1.000
_cell.length_b   1.000
_cell.length_c   1.000
_cell.angle_alpha   90.00
_cell.angle_beta   90.00
_cell.angle_gamma   90.00
#
_symmetry.space_group_name_H-M   'P 1'
#
loop_
_entity.id
_entity.type
_entity.pdbx_description
1 polymer ?
#
loop_
_entity_poly.entity_id
_entity_poly.type
_entity_poly.pdbx_seq_one_letter_code
_entity_poly.pdbx_strand_id
1 'polypeptide(L)'
;FEYYMMVIGFFIGYFIVAAILLPLYYKMNLTSIYTYLGKRFNVEAHKIGSLFFIISRAIGATARLYLVVNVLQIFLLEGLGVPFWLTALVILLMVLLYTFEGGVKTIVITDTLQTSFMIISLVGCIVYILSHLNLSAPEAFDILASKNYTHFINTDINSKTFFLKTILGGMFITIAMTGLDQEMMQKNISVDNL
;
A
#
# COMPACT_ATOMS: atom_id res chain seq x y z
N PHE A 1 -11.15 0.40 -17.53
CA PHE A 1 -10.55 1.55 -16.79
C PHE A 1 -11.40 2.01 -15.58
N GLU A 2 -12.40 1.27 -15.15
CA GLU A 2 -13.29 1.60 -14.01
C GLU A 2 -12.53 1.85 -12.70
N TYR A 3 -11.33 1.27 -12.55
CA TYR A 3 -10.44 1.52 -11.40
C TYR A 3 -10.04 3.00 -11.23
N TYR A 4 -10.08 3.80 -12.30
CA TYR A 4 -9.80 5.24 -12.20
C TYR A 4 -10.76 5.98 -11.27
N MET A 5 -12.00 5.52 -11.15
CA MET A 5 -12.96 6.09 -10.19
C MET A 5 -12.51 5.88 -8.75
N MET A 6 -11.82 4.76 -8.47
CA MET A 6 -11.23 4.50 -7.16
C MET A 6 -10.05 5.45 -6.86
N VAL A 7 -9.24 5.77 -7.88
CA VAL A 7 -8.13 6.73 -7.76
C VAL A 7 -8.63 8.13 -7.44
N ILE A 8 -9.76 8.56 -8.04
CA ILE A 8 -10.44 9.81 -7.68
C ILE A 8 -10.88 9.75 -6.22
N GLY A 9 -11.42 8.63 -5.77
CA GLY A 9 -11.75 8.39 -4.36
C GLY A 9 -10.54 8.52 -3.44
N PHE A 10 -9.39 7.95 -3.82
CA PHE A 10 -8.13 8.11 -3.08
C PHE A 10 -7.73 9.58 -2.95
N PHE A 11 -7.80 10.34 -4.05
CA PHE A 11 -7.48 11.76 -4.03
C PHE A 11 -8.35 12.54 -3.04
N ILE A 12 -9.66 12.32 -3.05
CA ILE A 12 -10.59 12.93 -2.09
C ILE A 12 -10.25 12.50 -0.66
N GLY A 13 -9.95 11.21 -0.45
CA GLY A 13 -9.55 10.66 0.84
C GLY A 13 -8.28 11.32 1.38
N TYR A 14 -7.25 11.49 0.57
CA TYR A 14 -6.02 12.20 0.96
C TYR A 14 -6.28 13.65 1.33
N PHE A 15 -7.16 14.34 0.60
CA PHE A 15 -7.54 15.70 0.93
C PHE A 15 -8.22 15.78 2.31
N ILE A 16 -9.11 14.84 2.63
CA ILE A 16 -9.77 14.75 3.94
C ILE A 16 -8.72 14.46 5.05
N VAL A 17 -7.80 13.54 4.81
CA VAL A 17 -6.71 13.25 5.77
C VAL A 17 -5.87 14.49 6.02
N ALA A 18 -5.47 15.21 4.97
CA ALA A 18 -4.64 16.39 5.08
C ALA A 18 -5.36 17.56 5.76
N ALA A 19 -6.64 17.78 5.45
CA ALA A 19 -7.40 18.94 5.95
C ALA A 19 -7.98 18.73 7.35
N ILE A 20 -8.28 17.49 7.74
CA ILE A 20 -9.01 17.20 8.99
C ILE A 20 -8.14 16.41 9.96
N LEU A 21 -7.58 15.27 9.53
CA LEU A 21 -6.92 14.34 10.44
C LEU A 21 -5.53 14.84 10.85
N LEU A 22 -4.71 15.31 9.93
CA LEU A 22 -3.37 15.83 10.26
C LEU A 22 -3.44 17.03 11.23
N PRO A 23 -4.21 18.09 10.99
CA PRO A 23 -4.34 19.19 11.95
C PRO A 23 -4.84 18.75 13.32
N LEU A 24 -5.74 17.76 13.38
CA LEU A 24 -6.23 17.20 14.63
C LEU A 24 -5.10 16.53 15.42
N TYR A 25 -4.26 15.75 14.74
CA TYR A 25 -3.14 15.03 15.35
C TYR A 25 -2.09 15.98 15.89
N TYR A 26 -1.71 17.01 15.14
CA TYR A 26 -0.79 18.04 15.59
C TYR A 26 -1.36 18.84 16.78
N LYS A 27 -2.61 19.28 16.72
CA LYS A 27 -3.27 20.03 17.80
C LYS A 27 -3.34 19.24 19.11
N MET A 28 -3.50 17.94 19.04
CA MET A 28 -3.60 17.08 20.21
C MET A 28 -2.25 16.54 20.70
N ASN A 29 -1.15 16.86 20.02
CA ASN A 29 0.19 16.32 20.29
C ASN A 29 0.16 14.79 20.46
N LEU A 30 -0.40 14.08 19.47
CA LEU A 30 -0.56 12.64 19.53
C LEU A 30 0.72 11.97 19.04
N THR A 31 1.31 11.13 19.86
CA THR A 31 2.40 10.24 19.48
C THR A 31 1.91 8.94 18.83
N SER A 32 0.63 8.63 19.01
CA SER A 32 -0.03 7.45 18.47
C SER A 32 -1.53 7.69 18.30
N ILE A 33 -2.11 7.15 17.25
CA ILE A 33 -3.58 7.12 17.05
C ILE A 33 -4.28 6.50 18.26
N TYR A 34 -3.70 5.47 18.85
CA TYR A 34 -4.29 4.76 20.00
C TYR A 34 -4.28 5.62 21.26
N THR A 35 -3.36 6.59 21.37
CA THR A 35 -3.41 7.61 22.43
C THR A 35 -4.69 8.47 22.34
N TYR A 36 -5.18 8.72 21.14
CA TYR A 36 -6.49 9.37 20.94
C TYR A 36 -7.62 8.55 21.56
N LEU A 37 -7.64 7.22 21.32
CA LEU A 37 -8.62 6.32 21.94
C LEU A 37 -8.56 6.37 23.47
N GLY A 38 -7.35 6.39 24.02
CA GLY A 38 -7.14 6.51 25.47
C GLY A 38 -7.65 7.83 26.05
N LYS A 39 -7.42 8.95 25.35
CA LYS A 39 -7.90 10.28 25.78
C LYS A 39 -9.42 10.43 25.59
N ARG A 40 -10.01 9.82 24.57
CA ARG A 40 -11.42 9.96 24.23
C ARG A 40 -12.33 8.99 24.99
N PHE A 41 -11.88 7.77 25.22
CA PHE A 41 -12.65 6.70 25.85
C PHE A 41 -12.01 6.30 27.20
N ASN A 42 -11.06 5.39 27.19
CA ASN A 42 -10.36 4.93 28.38
C ASN A 42 -9.03 4.20 28.02
N VAL A 43 -8.27 3.84 29.05
CA VAL A 43 -6.99 3.13 28.89
C VAL A 43 -7.18 1.74 28.28
N GLU A 44 -8.30 1.10 28.53
CA GLU A 44 -8.58 -0.24 27.97
C GLU A 44 -8.79 -0.16 26.45
N ALA A 45 -9.52 0.86 25.96
CA ALA A 45 -9.68 1.10 24.52
C ALA A 45 -8.33 1.34 23.84
N HIS A 46 -7.41 2.07 24.49
CA HIS A 46 -6.04 2.24 23.99
C HIS A 46 -5.30 0.91 23.88
N LYS A 47 -5.32 0.08 24.92
CA LYS A 47 -4.65 -1.23 24.93
C LYS A 47 -5.20 -2.19 23.88
N ILE A 48 -6.52 -2.28 23.78
CA ILE A 48 -7.19 -3.14 22.81
C ILE A 48 -6.86 -2.69 21.39
N GLY A 49 -6.96 -1.40 21.07
CA GLY A 49 -6.60 -0.87 19.76
C GLY A 49 -5.14 -1.16 19.40
N SER A 50 -4.22 -0.96 20.33
CA SER A 50 -2.79 -1.26 20.12
C SER A 50 -2.53 -2.76 19.91
N LEU A 51 -3.23 -3.64 20.63
CA LEU A 51 -3.13 -5.09 20.46
C LEU A 51 -3.60 -5.52 19.06
N PHE A 52 -4.77 -5.05 18.64
CA PHE A 52 -5.29 -5.35 17.30
C PHE A 52 -4.36 -4.85 16.19
N PHE A 53 -3.75 -3.68 16.39
CA PHE A 53 -2.75 -3.17 15.44
C PHE A 53 -1.55 -4.12 15.32
N ILE A 54 -0.95 -4.53 16.45
CA ILE A 54 0.21 -5.44 16.43
C ILE A 54 -0.14 -6.75 15.72
N ILE A 55 -1.27 -7.36 16.03
CA ILE A 55 -1.73 -8.61 15.41
C ILE A 55 -1.93 -8.40 13.90
N SER A 56 -2.65 -7.35 13.50
CA SER A 56 -2.91 -7.04 12.10
C SER A 56 -1.61 -6.82 11.33
N ARG A 57 -0.65 -6.10 11.90
CA ARG A 57 0.65 -5.84 11.28
C ARG A 57 1.51 -7.10 11.18
N ALA A 58 1.52 -7.94 12.21
CA ALA A 58 2.24 -9.21 12.18
C ALA A 58 1.69 -10.11 11.06
N ILE A 59 0.37 -10.28 10.97
CA ILE A 59 -0.25 -11.08 9.92
C ILE A 59 0.05 -10.49 8.52
N GLY A 60 -0.12 -9.18 8.34
CA GLY A 60 0.13 -8.52 7.07
C GLY A 60 1.60 -8.57 6.64
N ALA A 61 2.54 -8.45 7.57
CA ALA A 61 3.97 -8.59 7.30
C ALA A 61 4.33 -10.03 6.92
N THR A 62 3.79 -11.02 7.65
CA THR A 62 3.98 -12.44 7.36
C THR A 62 3.45 -12.82 5.98
N ALA A 63 2.27 -12.35 5.60
CA ALA A 63 1.68 -12.61 4.29
C ALA A 63 2.56 -12.04 3.16
N ARG A 64 3.06 -10.80 3.31
CA ARG A 64 3.96 -10.18 2.34
C ARG A 64 5.29 -10.92 2.23
N LEU A 65 5.88 -11.28 3.37
CA LEU A 65 7.12 -12.06 3.39
C LEU A 65 6.94 -13.41 2.70
N TYR A 66 5.84 -14.10 2.99
CA TYR A 66 5.53 -15.38 2.34
C TYR A 66 5.47 -15.25 0.82
N LEU A 67 4.81 -14.22 0.29
CA LEU A 67 4.75 -13.99 -1.15
C LEU A 67 6.13 -13.78 -1.77
N VAL A 68 6.97 -12.96 -1.15
CA VAL A 68 8.34 -12.71 -1.63
C VAL A 68 9.19 -13.98 -1.60
N VAL A 69 9.16 -14.71 -0.48
CA VAL A 69 9.90 -15.98 -0.33
C VAL A 69 9.43 -16.99 -1.36
N ASN A 70 8.11 -17.11 -1.57
CA ASN A 70 7.52 -18.06 -2.51
C ASN A 70 7.93 -17.76 -3.96
N VAL A 71 7.93 -16.49 -4.36
CA VAL A 71 8.42 -16.09 -5.70
C VAL A 71 9.90 -16.42 -5.87
N LEU A 72 10.75 -16.08 -4.90
CA LEU A 72 12.18 -16.42 -4.94
C LEU A 72 12.41 -17.93 -4.97
N GLN A 73 11.63 -18.67 -4.20
CA GLN A 73 11.71 -20.13 -4.15
C GLN A 73 11.42 -20.74 -5.52
N ILE A 74 10.29 -20.39 -6.13
CA ILE A 74 9.85 -20.98 -7.41
C ILE A 74 10.78 -20.61 -8.55
N PHE A 75 11.20 -19.34 -8.65
CA PHE A 75 11.92 -18.87 -9.83
C PHE A 75 13.45 -19.02 -9.75
N LEU A 76 14.03 -19.05 -8.56
CA LEU A 76 15.48 -19.01 -8.37
C LEU A 76 16.05 -20.19 -7.58
N LEU A 77 15.36 -20.64 -6.53
CA LEU A 77 15.95 -21.54 -5.53
C LEU A 77 15.47 -22.98 -5.64
N GLU A 78 14.35 -23.25 -6.31
CA GLU A 78 13.81 -24.60 -6.48
C GLU A 78 14.81 -25.50 -7.21
N GLY A 79 15.48 -24.98 -8.25
CA GLY A 79 16.53 -25.70 -8.99
C GLY A 79 17.81 -25.95 -8.19
N LEU A 80 18.00 -25.25 -7.08
CA LEU A 80 19.16 -25.39 -6.19
C LEU A 80 18.90 -26.30 -4.98
N GLY A 81 17.67 -26.82 -4.83
CA GLY A 81 17.30 -27.69 -3.72
C GLY A 81 17.27 -26.99 -2.34
N VAL A 82 17.21 -25.67 -2.30
CA VAL A 82 17.17 -24.89 -1.06
C VAL A 82 15.78 -25.01 -0.42
N PRO A 83 15.67 -25.41 0.85
CA PRO A 83 14.37 -25.53 1.51
C PRO A 83 13.75 -24.15 1.82
N PHE A 84 12.42 -24.05 1.70
CA PHE A 84 11.67 -22.81 1.91
C PHE A 84 11.97 -22.09 3.23
N TRP A 85 12.08 -22.84 4.34
CA TRP A 85 12.34 -22.26 5.65
C TRP A 85 13.72 -21.56 5.72
N LEU A 86 14.72 -22.06 4.99
CA LEU A 86 16.05 -21.44 4.94
C LEU A 86 16.00 -20.13 4.17
N THR A 87 15.31 -20.09 3.05
CA THR A 87 15.07 -18.86 2.28
C THR A 87 14.36 -17.80 3.14
N ALA A 88 13.30 -18.20 3.84
CA ALA A 88 12.58 -17.31 4.74
C ALA A 88 13.46 -16.78 5.87
N LEU A 89 14.28 -17.64 6.46
CA LEU A 89 15.20 -17.27 7.53
C LEU A 89 16.24 -16.26 7.06
N VAL A 90 16.87 -16.50 5.91
CA VAL A 90 17.89 -15.61 5.34
C VAL A 90 17.31 -14.24 5.04
N ILE A 91 16.14 -14.18 4.41
CA ILE A 91 15.46 -12.90 4.11
C ILE A 91 15.11 -12.16 5.41
N LEU A 92 14.58 -12.87 6.41
CA LEU A 92 14.28 -12.28 7.72
C LEU A 92 15.53 -11.70 8.39
N LEU A 93 16.63 -12.42 8.37
CA LEU A 93 17.92 -11.95 8.93
C LEU A 93 18.42 -10.71 8.17
N MET A 94 18.37 -10.71 6.86
CA MET A 94 18.74 -9.53 6.06
C MET A 94 17.88 -8.31 6.40
N VAL A 95 16.56 -8.50 6.53
CA VAL A 95 15.63 -7.41 6.93
C VAL A 95 15.97 -6.90 8.33
N LEU A 96 16.22 -7.79 9.29
CA LEU A 96 16.60 -7.40 10.64
C LEU A 96 17.90 -6.63 10.68
N LEU A 97 18.94 -7.09 9.97
CA LEU A 97 20.24 -6.44 9.95
C LEU A 97 20.17 -4.99 9.43
N TYR A 98 19.56 -4.78 8.25
CA TYR A 98 19.50 -3.41 7.72
C TYR A 98 18.56 -2.49 8.50
N THR A 99 17.52 -3.04 9.15
CA THR A 99 16.56 -2.26 9.93
C THR A 99 17.14 -1.87 11.28
N PHE A 100 17.92 -2.77 11.90
CA PHE A 100 18.49 -2.55 13.24
C PHE A 100 19.49 -1.39 13.27
N GLU A 101 20.35 -1.29 12.25
CA GLU A 101 21.36 -0.22 12.20
C GLU A 101 20.81 1.09 11.60
N GLY A 102 19.88 0.98 10.65
CA GLY A 102 19.48 2.12 9.81
C GLY A 102 18.33 2.98 10.34
N GLY A 103 17.54 2.48 11.28
CA GLY A 103 16.38 3.19 11.81
C GLY A 103 15.37 3.63 10.73
N VAL A 104 14.56 4.65 11.04
CA VAL A 104 13.49 5.15 10.16
C VAL A 104 14.05 5.72 8.85
N LYS A 105 15.22 6.35 8.88
CA LYS A 105 15.84 6.96 7.68
C LYS A 105 16.15 5.90 6.61
N THR A 106 16.67 4.76 7.02
CA THR A 106 16.97 3.65 6.09
C THR A 106 15.69 3.08 5.49
N ILE A 107 14.62 2.95 6.28
CA ILE A 107 13.32 2.50 5.78
C ILE A 107 12.80 3.44 4.68
N VAL A 108 12.88 4.74 4.85
CA VAL A 108 12.45 5.71 3.83
C VAL A 108 13.27 5.58 2.53
N ILE A 109 14.58 5.38 2.64
CA ILE A 109 15.45 5.19 1.47
C ILE A 109 15.11 3.87 0.74
N THR A 110 14.93 2.78 1.48
CA THR A 110 14.57 1.48 0.89
C THR A 110 13.19 1.50 0.26
N ASP A 111 12.21 2.16 0.87
CA ASP A 111 10.88 2.36 0.31
C ASP A 111 10.93 3.15 -1.02
N THR A 112 11.78 4.18 -1.09
CA THR A 112 11.97 4.97 -2.31
C THR A 112 12.60 4.14 -3.42
N LEU A 113 13.63 3.35 -3.10
CA LEU A 113 14.27 2.43 -4.06
C LEU A 113 13.28 1.37 -4.53
N GLN A 114 12.53 0.75 -3.63
CA GLN A 114 11.52 -0.25 -3.96
C GLN A 114 10.46 0.33 -4.92
N THR A 115 9.94 1.52 -4.65
CA THR A 115 8.97 2.18 -5.51
C THR A 115 9.55 2.49 -6.88
N SER A 116 10.80 2.96 -6.94
CA SER A 116 11.49 3.24 -8.19
C SER A 116 11.66 1.98 -9.05
N PHE A 117 12.12 0.86 -8.45
CA PHE A 117 12.24 -0.41 -9.15
C PHE A 117 10.88 -0.96 -9.60
N MET A 118 9.83 -0.78 -8.80
CA MET A 118 8.48 -1.19 -9.18
C MET A 118 7.99 -0.44 -10.43
N ILE A 119 8.22 0.87 -10.49
CA ILE A 119 7.85 1.69 -11.67
C ILE A 119 8.66 1.27 -12.89
N ILE A 120 9.97 1.09 -12.75
CA ILE A 120 10.85 0.64 -13.84
C ILE A 120 10.39 -0.73 -14.36
N SER A 121 10.09 -1.66 -13.47
CA SER A 121 9.58 -2.99 -13.85
C SER A 121 8.25 -2.90 -14.58
N LEU A 122 7.33 -2.05 -14.12
CA LEU A 122 6.04 -1.84 -14.78
C LEU A 122 6.21 -1.33 -16.21
N VAL A 123 7.05 -0.30 -16.39
CA VAL A 123 7.36 0.24 -17.72
C VAL A 123 8.04 -0.82 -18.59
N GLY A 124 9.00 -1.56 -18.04
CA GLY A 124 9.68 -2.65 -18.72
C GLY A 124 8.71 -3.74 -19.19
N CYS A 125 7.76 -4.15 -18.35
CA CYS A 125 6.71 -5.10 -18.72
C CYS A 125 5.83 -4.59 -19.86
N ILE A 126 5.42 -3.31 -19.82
CA ILE A 126 4.61 -2.72 -20.89
C ILE A 126 5.39 -2.74 -22.21
N VAL A 127 6.64 -2.27 -22.21
CA VAL A 127 7.49 -2.25 -23.41
C VAL A 127 7.72 -3.67 -23.94
N TYR A 128 7.99 -4.64 -23.05
CA TYR A 128 8.17 -6.05 -23.44
C TYR A 128 6.90 -6.62 -24.11
N ILE A 129 5.71 -6.38 -23.51
CA ILE A 129 4.44 -6.88 -24.05
C ILE A 129 4.17 -6.27 -25.41
N LEU A 130 4.32 -4.94 -25.57
CA LEU A 130 4.11 -4.26 -26.84
C LEU A 130 5.07 -4.78 -27.93
N SER A 131 6.35 -4.94 -27.59
CA SER A 131 7.35 -5.48 -28.49
C SER A 131 7.06 -6.93 -28.88
N HIS A 132 6.67 -7.76 -27.94
CA HIS A 132 6.37 -9.18 -28.21
C HIS A 132 5.11 -9.35 -29.07
N LEU A 133 4.14 -8.47 -28.94
CA LEU A 133 2.91 -8.47 -29.75
C LEU A 133 3.07 -7.70 -31.07
N ASN A 134 4.24 -7.08 -31.31
CA ASN A 134 4.49 -6.19 -32.46
C ASN A 134 3.43 -5.09 -32.61
N LEU A 135 2.99 -4.51 -31.47
CA LEU A 135 1.99 -3.45 -31.42
C LEU A 135 2.63 -2.14 -30.99
N SER A 136 2.21 -1.05 -31.64
CA SER A 136 2.47 0.29 -31.12
C SER A 136 1.53 0.62 -29.97
N ALA A 137 1.90 1.58 -29.13
CA ALA A 137 1.05 1.99 -28.00
C ALA A 137 -0.34 2.48 -28.43
N PRO A 138 -0.51 3.29 -29.53
CA PRO A 138 -1.83 3.64 -30.03
C PRO A 138 -2.66 2.43 -30.49
N GLU A 139 -2.08 1.51 -31.24
CA GLU A 139 -2.78 0.30 -31.71
C GLU A 139 -3.26 -0.57 -30.54
N ALA A 140 -2.43 -0.72 -29.50
CA ALA A 140 -2.83 -1.44 -28.30
C ALA A 140 -4.03 -0.77 -27.60
N PHE A 141 -4.04 0.57 -27.58
CA PHE A 141 -5.15 1.33 -27.02
C PHE A 141 -6.44 1.16 -27.84
N ASP A 142 -6.33 1.18 -29.17
CA ASP A 142 -7.48 0.96 -30.07
C ASP A 142 -8.07 -0.45 -29.90
N ILE A 143 -7.22 -1.46 -29.72
CA ILE A 143 -7.67 -2.84 -29.42
C ILE A 143 -8.41 -2.88 -28.08
N LEU A 144 -7.91 -2.20 -27.06
CA LEU A 144 -8.58 -2.11 -25.76
C LEU A 144 -9.92 -1.37 -25.86
N ALA A 145 -9.99 -0.31 -26.69
CA ALA A 145 -11.20 0.44 -26.94
C ALA A 145 -12.25 -0.40 -27.66
N SER A 146 -11.85 -1.15 -28.68
CA SER A 146 -12.76 -2.05 -29.43
C SER A 146 -13.36 -3.16 -28.56
N LYS A 147 -12.64 -3.57 -27.51
CA LYS A 147 -13.09 -4.56 -26.52
C LYS A 147 -13.84 -3.97 -25.33
N ASN A 148 -14.20 -2.69 -25.37
CA ASN A 148 -14.90 -1.98 -24.28
C ASN A 148 -14.13 -1.88 -22.96
N TYR A 149 -12.81 -2.07 -22.95
CA TYR A 149 -12.02 -1.92 -21.71
C TYR A 149 -11.69 -0.48 -21.35
N THR A 150 -11.97 0.50 -22.24
CA THR A 150 -11.68 1.93 -22.05
C THR A 150 -12.77 2.69 -21.32
N HIS A 151 -13.89 2.06 -20.96
CA HIS A 151 -14.94 2.72 -20.18
C HIS A 151 -14.45 3.09 -18.78
N PHE A 152 -14.54 4.38 -18.45
CA PHE A 152 -14.12 4.91 -17.14
C PHE A 152 -15.27 4.94 -16.14
N ILE A 153 -16.49 5.19 -16.60
CA ILE A 153 -17.65 5.43 -15.74
C ILE A 153 -18.67 4.33 -15.97
N ASN A 154 -18.90 3.53 -14.94
CA ASN A 154 -19.99 2.57 -14.92
C ASN A 154 -21.19 3.18 -14.18
N THR A 155 -22.29 3.39 -14.89
CA THR A 155 -23.52 4.01 -14.35
C THR A 155 -24.57 2.98 -13.87
N ASP A 156 -24.29 1.68 -14.01
CA ASP A 156 -25.19 0.65 -13.51
C ASP A 156 -25.12 0.53 -11.99
N ILE A 157 -26.17 0.93 -11.31
CA ILE A 157 -26.28 0.94 -9.83
C ILE A 157 -26.15 -0.47 -9.23
N ASN A 158 -26.54 -1.50 -9.97
CA ASN A 158 -26.46 -2.89 -9.51
C ASN A 158 -25.04 -3.47 -9.67
N SER A 159 -24.20 -2.85 -10.48
CA SER A 159 -22.82 -3.27 -10.68
C SER A 159 -21.98 -3.06 -9.41
N LYS A 160 -21.02 -3.97 -9.20
CA LYS A 160 -19.99 -3.83 -8.15
C LYS A 160 -19.09 -2.62 -8.39
N THR A 161 -18.91 -2.24 -9.65
CA THR A 161 -18.03 -1.16 -10.12
C THR A 161 -18.80 0.12 -10.43
N PHE A 162 -20.02 0.28 -9.90
CA PHE A 162 -20.77 1.54 -10.00
C PHE A 162 -19.88 2.71 -9.53
N PHE A 163 -19.76 3.75 -10.33
CA PHE A 163 -18.77 4.82 -10.14
C PHE A 163 -18.80 5.44 -8.73
N LEU A 164 -19.99 5.71 -8.18
CA LEU A 164 -20.13 6.33 -6.87
C LEU A 164 -19.68 5.38 -5.75
N LYS A 165 -20.04 4.09 -5.82
CA LYS A 165 -19.56 3.08 -4.86
C LYS A 165 -18.04 2.99 -4.87
N THR A 166 -17.45 3.04 -6.07
CA THR A 166 -16.00 2.92 -6.25
C THR A 166 -15.27 4.15 -5.73
N ILE A 167 -15.80 5.36 -5.99
CA ILE A 167 -15.25 6.62 -5.46
C ILE A 167 -15.34 6.63 -3.92
N LEU A 168 -16.50 6.35 -3.36
CA LEU A 168 -16.68 6.30 -1.90
C LEU A 168 -15.81 5.22 -1.26
N GLY A 169 -15.74 4.03 -1.89
CA GLY A 169 -14.84 2.96 -1.45
C GLY A 169 -13.39 3.40 -1.40
N GLY A 170 -12.88 4.02 -2.47
CA GLY A 170 -11.51 4.58 -2.52
C GLY A 170 -11.26 5.62 -1.43
N MET A 171 -12.21 6.55 -1.25
CA MET A 171 -12.13 7.59 -0.22
C MET A 171 -12.01 6.98 1.19
N PHE A 172 -12.89 6.05 1.55
CA PHE A 172 -12.86 5.41 2.87
C PHE A 172 -11.64 4.51 3.06
N ILE A 173 -11.18 3.81 2.01
CA ILE A 173 -9.93 3.03 2.06
C ILE A 173 -8.76 3.94 2.40
N THR A 174 -8.62 5.09 1.74
CA THR A 174 -7.53 6.04 2.01
C THR A 174 -7.61 6.60 3.43
N ILE A 175 -8.79 6.98 3.91
CA ILE A 175 -8.98 7.46 5.28
C ILE A 175 -8.53 6.37 6.27
N ALA A 176 -8.96 5.12 6.06
CA ALA A 176 -8.64 4.02 6.97
C ALA A 176 -7.16 3.61 6.91
N MET A 177 -6.60 3.47 5.70
CA MET A 177 -5.24 2.95 5.51
C MET A 177 -4.14 4.00 5.65
N THR A 178 -4.45 5.28 5.45
CA THR A 178 -3.46 6.35 5.55
C THR A 178 -3.74 7.26 6.75
N GLY A 179 -5.00 7.63 6.95
CA GLY A 179 -5.37 8.57 8.00
C GLY A 179 -5.42 7.95 9.39
N LEU A 180 -5.86 6.70 9.49
CA LEU A 180 -6.02 5.99 10.76
C LEU A 180 -4.94 4.90 10.99
N ASP A 181 -3.96 4.82 10.10
CA ASP A 181 -2.86 3.88 10.22
C ASP A 181 -1.70 4.47 11.02
N GLN A 182 -1.25 3.73 12.04
CA GLN A 182 -0.19 4.19 12.93
C GLN A 182 1.15 4.38 12.23
N GLU A 183 1.52 3.52 11.29
CA GLU A 183 2.79 3.59 10.58
C GLU A 183 2.86 4.84 9.69
N MET A 184 1.78 5.11 8.93
CA MET A 184 1.70 6.29 8.09
C MET A 184 1.63 7.57 8.92
N MET A 185 0.91 7.53 10.03
CA MET A 185 0.80 8.68 10.94
C MET A 185 2.14 9.03 11.58
N GLN A 186 2.93 8.05 12.04
CA GLN A 186 4.25 8.31 12.60
C GLN A 186 5.20 8.97 11.59
N LYS A 187 5.17 8.52 10.34
CA LYS A 187 5.95 9.15 9.26
C LYS A 187 5.55 10.62 9.06
N ASN A 188 4.26 10.91 9.11
CA ASN A 188 3.75 12.28 8.94
C ASN A 188 4.09 13.19 10.14
N ILE A 189 3.93 12.70 11.38
CA ILE A 189 4.21 13.47 12.60
C ILE A 189 5.71 13.64 12.85
N SER A 190 6.58 12.83 12.22
CA SER A 190 8.03 12.99 12.33
C SER A 190 8.56 14.26 11.66
N VAL A 191 7.71 14.98 10.94
CA VAL A 191 8.04 16.31 10.37
C VAL A 191 7.58 17.37 11.35
N ASP A 192 8.50 18.25 11.77
CA ASP A 192 8.29 19.22 12.86
C ASP A 192 7.25 20.30 12.55
N ASN A 193 6.89 20.54 11.29
CA ASN A 193 5.90 21.53 10.85
C ASN A 193 5.01 21.00 9.73
N LEU A 194 3.75 21.41 9.77
CA LEU A 194 2.79 21.21 8.67
C LEU A 194 3.13 22.10 7.48
#